data_845ae602c6eec030226a94d5066f3c2b
#
_entry.id   845ae602c6eec030226a94d5066f3c2b
#
_cell.length_a   1.000
_cell.length_b   1.000
_cell.length_c   1.000
_cell.angle_alpha   90.00
_cell.angle_beta   90.00
_cell.angle_gamma   90.00
#
_symmetry.space_group_name_H-M   'P 1'
#
loop_
_entity.id
_entity.type
_entity.pdbx_description
1 polymer ?
#
loop_
_entity_poly.entity_id
_entity_poly.type
_entity_poly.pdbx_seq_one_letter_code
_entity_poly.pdbx_strand_id
1 'polypeptide(L)'
;MATISLYSIGVEKLRGVGPLMAGKLHKLGLLSVQDLLFHLPLRYIDRTKITAIGGVQPLTEVVIEGEVRASDIVFGRRRSLVCRVQDHSGLITLRFFHFNQAQQQSLQPGTTVRCFGEVRRGKSGLEMYHPEYQLLNQAQPPALAETLTPIYPVTEGITQQRIRDLCGQALKQLERHSIKDWLP
;
A
#
# COMPACT_ATOMS: atom_id res chain seq x y z
N MET A 1 29.31 -6.83 26.31
CA MET A 1 28.81 -6.88 24.95
C MET A 1 28.72 -5.45 24.42
N ALA A 2 29.35 -5.13 23.28
CA ALA A 2 29.27 -3.79 22.73
C ALA A 2 27.82 -3.52 22.27
N THR A 3 27.19 -2.51 22.83
CA THR A 3 25.85 -2.07 22.45
C THR A 3 25.96 -1.45 21.03
N ILE A 4 25.48 -2.15 20.03
CA ILE A 4 25.43 -1.64 18.67
C ILE A 4 24.37 -0.55 18.63
N SER A 5 24.77 0.68 18.31
CA SER A 5 23.83 1.80 18.14
C SER A 5 23.04 1.62 16.83
N LEU A 6 21.72 1.83 16.87
CA LEU A 6 20.86 1.78 15.68
C LEU A 6 21.26 2.79 14.60
N TYR A 7 21.93 3.88 14.99
CA TYR A 7 22.52 4.86 14.08
C TYR A 7 23.65 4.26 13.24
N SER A 8 24.41 3.31 13.78
CA SER A 8 25.50 2.65 13.06
C SER A 8 25.06 1.53 12.13
N ILE A 9 23.77 1.16 12.15
CA ILE A 9 23.19 0.15 11.27
C ILE A 9 22.61 0.86 10.04
N GLY A 10 23.28 0.79 8.89
CA GLY A 10 22.79 1.34 7.63
C GLY A 10 21.52 0.64 7.14
N VAL A 11 20.68 1.35 6.39
CA VAL A 11 19.44 0.80 5.81
C VAL A 11 19.68 -0.37 4.87
N GLU A 12 20.88 -0.50 4.30
CA GLU A 12 21.30 -1.59 3.42
C GLU A 12 21.32 -2.96 4.11
N LYS A 13 21.36 -2.96 5.44
CA LYS A 13 21.30 -4.20 6.26
C LYS A 13 19.87 -4.75 6.38
N LEU A 14 18.88 -3.97 6.00
CA LEU A 14 17.48 -4.40 6.04
C LEU A 14 17.15 -5.31 4.86
N ARG A 15 16.28 -6.29 5.11
CA ARG A 15 15.88 -7.25 4.09
C ARG A 15 15.22 -6.56 2.91
N GLY A 16 15.76 -6.83 1.70
CA GLY A 16 15.25 -6.33 0.44
C GLY A 16 15.68 -4.89 0.13
N VAL A 17 16.65 -4.33 0.84
CA VAL A 17 17.27 -3.05 0.49
C VAL A 17 18.56 -3.34 -0.28
N GLY A 18 18.45 -3.36 -1.61
CA GLY A 18 19.62 -3.38 -2.49
C GLY A 18 20.11 -1.96 -2.80
N PRO A 19 21.24 -1.81 -3.56
CA PRO A 19 21.85 -0.50 -3.83
C PRO A 19 20.90 0.55 -4.40
N LEU A 20 20.01 0.15 -5.33
CA LEU A 20 19.03 1.07 -5.92
C LEU A 20 18.00 1.57 -4.91
N MET A 21 17.54 0.69 -4.01
CA MET A 21 16.59 1.08 -2.95
C MET A 21 17.28 1.94 -1.91
N ALA A 22 18.49 1.59 -1.49
CA ALA A 22 19.29 2.40 -0.57
C ALA A 22 19.48 3.83 -1.11
N GLY A 23 19.84 3.99 -2.38
CA GLY A 23 19.96 5.32 -2.99
C GLY A 23 18.67 6.14 -2.98
N LYS A 24 17.50 5.49 -3.06
CA LYS A 24 16.21 6.17 -2.94
C LYS A 24 15.90 6.56 -1.48
N LEU A 25 16.22 5.70 -0.52
CA LEU A 25 16.08 5.99 0.91
C LEU A 25 17.00 7.13 1.33
N HIS A 26 18.24 7.16 0.82
CA HIS A 26 19.19 8.26 1.07
C HIS A 26 18.65 9.61 0.57
N LYS A 27 17.94 9.65 -0.56
CA LYS A 27 17.26 10.88 -1.04
C LYS A 27 16.18 11.38 -0.09
N LEU A 28 15.60 10.52 0.74
CA LEU A 28 14.67 10.88 1.80
C LEU A 28 15.37 11.23 3.12
N GLY A 29 16.71 11.22 3.17
CA GLY A 29 17.48 11.40 4.38
C GLY A 29 17.52 10.16 5.31
N LEU A 30 17.10 8.99 4.81
CA LEU A 30 17.05 7.75 5.56
C LEU A 30 18.33 6.95 5.28
N LEU A 31 19.34 7.10 6.15
CA LEU A 31 20.66 6.48 6.02
C LEU A 31 20.81 5.27 6.94
N SER A 32 20.16 5.30 8.09
CA SER A 32 20.29 4.31 9.16
C SER A 32 18.94 3.72 9.58
N VAL A 33 18.97 2.64 10.34
CA VAL A 33 17.79 2.08 10.99
C VAL A 33 17.15 3.08 11.95
N GLN A 34 17.96 3.89 12.61
CA GLN A 34 17.46 4.94 13.49
C GLN A 34 16.64 5.99 12.72
N ASP A 35 17.09 6.41 11.53
CA ASP A 35 16.33 7.38 10.72
C ASP A 35 14.96 6.85 10.34
N LEU A 36 14.84 5.54 10.06
CA LEU A 36 13.54 4.90 9.79
C LEU A 36 12.60 4.92 11.01
N LEU A 37 13.12 4.81 12.23
CA LEU A 37 12.31 4.91 13.44
C LEU A 37 11.77 6.32 13.67
N PHE A 38 12.49 7.35 13.24
CA PHE A 38 12.08 8.75 13.32
C PHE A 38 11.40 9.26 12.04
N HIS A 39 11.26 8.40 11.02
CA HIS A 39 10.49 8.73 9.82
C HIS A 39 9.00 8.64 10.13
N LEU A 40 8.43 9.74 10.64
CA LEU A 40 7.06 9.79 11.12
C LEU A 40 6.05 9.79 9.96
N PRO A 41 4.91 9.12 10.11
CA PRO A 41 3.85 9.17 9.11
C PRO A 41 3.21 10.56 9.04
N LEU A 42 2.81 10.98 7.84
CA LEU A 42 2.10 12.22 7.60
C LEU A 42 0.66 12.18 8.14
N ARG A 43 0.04 11.00 8.07
CA ARG A 43 -1.33 10.75 8.51
C ARG A 43 -1.55 9.25 8.68
N TYR A 44 -2.67 8.91 9.31
CA TYR A 44 -3.15 7.54 9.44
C TYR A 44 -4.47 7.39 8.67
N ILE A 45 -4.68 6.22 8.08
CA ILE A 45 -5.88 5.86 7.34
C ILE A 45 -6.55 4.67 8.03
N ASP A 46 -7.86 4.75 8.20
CA ASP A 46 -8.65 3.63 8.72
C ASP A 46 -8.89 2.60 7.60
N ARG A 47 -8.22 1.47 7.70
CA ARG A 47 -8.41 0.30 6.83
C ARG A 47 -9.01 -0.88 7.59
N THR A 48 -9.56 -0.64 8.76
CA THR A 48 -10.13 -1.69 9.63
C THR A 48 -11.56 -2.05 9.22
N LYS A 49 -12.18 -1.23 8.36
CA LYS A 49 -13.58 -1.40 7.95
C LYS A 49 -13.69 -1.53 6.44
N ILE A 50 -14.51 -2.50 6.01
CA ILE A 50 -14.92 -2.63 4.61
C ILE A 50 -16.18 -1.79 4.43
N THR A 51 -16.19 -0.95 3.39
CA THR A 51 -17.34 -0.12 3.03
C THR A 51 -18.07 -0.79 1.87
N ALA A 52 -19.38 -0.92 1.98
CA ALA A 52 -20.23 -1.41 0.89
C ALA A 52 -20.17 -0.45 -0.31
N ILE A 53 -19.99 -0.98 -1.52
CA ILE A 53 -19.76 -0.18 -2.75
C ILE A 53 -20.91 0.81 -3.00
N GLY A 54 -22.16 0.43 -2.72
CA GLY A 54 -23.31 1.33 -2.87
C GLY A 54 -23.37 2.48 -1.88
N GLY A 55 -22.60 2.40 -0.79
CA GLY A 55 -22.53 3.44 0.25
C GLY A 55 -21.32 4.38 0.13
N VAL A 56 -20.41 4.15 -0.82
CA VAL A 56 -19.21 4.97 -0.95
C VAL A 56 -19.50 6.35 -1.53
N GLN A 57 -18.78 7.36 -1.06
CA GLN A 57 -18.90 8.72 -1.55
C GLN A 57 -17.63 9.15 -2.32
N PRO A 58 -17.75 10.00 -3.33
CA PRO A 58 -16.60 10.59 -4.00
C PRO A 58 -15.70 11.35 -3.03
N LEU A 59 -14.40 11.36 -3.30
CA LEU A 59 -13.35 12.03 -2.51
C LEU A 59 -13.12 11.41 -1.12
N THR A 60 -13.58 10.17 -0.90
CA THR A 60 -13.27 9.41 0.32
C THR A 60 -12.27 8.29 0.00
N GLU A 61 -11.38 8.01 0.94
CA GLU A 61 -10.49 6.85 0.90
C GLU A 61 -11.14 5.71 1.68
N VAL A 62 -11.41 4.59 1.01
CA VAL A 62 -12.15 3.46 1.58
C VAL A 62 -11.53 2.12 1.21
N VAL A 63 -11.80 1.12 2.05
CA VAL A 63 -11.60 -0.29 1.70
C VAL A 63 -12.93 -0.84 1.19
N ILE A 64 -12.90 -1.44 0.03
CA ILE A 64 -14.05 -2.18 -0.55
C ILE A 64 -13.65 -3.61 -0.83
N GLU A 65 -14.63 -4.49 -0.85
CA GLU A 65 -14.50 -5.86 -1.35
C GLU A 65 -15.55 -6.13 -2.41
N GLY A 66 -15.20 -6.92 -3.40
CA GLY A 66 -16.14 -7.33 -4.43
C GLY A 66 -15.53 -8.30 -5.43
N GLU A 67 -16.38 -8.82 -6.28
CA GLU A 67 -16.00 -9.70 -7.37
C GLU A 67 -15.78 -8.91 -8.67
N VAL A 68 -14.72 -9.20 -9.38
CA VAL A 68 -14.46 -8.67 -10.72
C VAL A 68 -15.49 -9.25 -11.68
N ARG A 69 -16.34 -8.42 -12.27
CA ARG A 69 -17.36 -8.79 -13.25
C ARG A 69 -16.90 -8.65 -14.69
N ALA A 70 -16.01 -7.72 -14.94
CA ALA A 70 -15.41 -7.49 -16.25
C ALA A 70 -14.00 -6.92 -16.10
N SER A 71 -13.11 -7.28 -17.00
CA SER A 71 -11.73 -6.80 -17.04
C SER A 71 -11.32 -6.61 -18.51
N ASP A 72 -11.19 -5.35 -18.93
CA ASP A 72 -10.95 -4.98 -20.31
C ASP A 72 -9.78 -4.00 -20.44
N ILE A 73 -9.06 -4.10 -21.56
CA ILE A 73 -8.09 -3.07 -21.93
C ILE A 73 -8.81 -2.05 -22.83
N VAL A 74 -8.93 -0.83 -22.29
CA VAL A 74 -9.57 0.27 -23.02
C VAL A 74 -8.51 1.16 -23.64
N PHE A 75 -8.64 1.37 -24.94
CA PHE A 75 -7.82 2.27 -25.73
C PHE A 75 -8.55 3.61 -25.85
N GLY A 76 -8.03 4.63 -25.17
CA GLY A 76 -8.50 6.01 -25.25
C GLY A 76 -7.29 6.93 -25.41
N ARG A 77 -7.33 8.14 -24.80
CA ARG A 77 -6.16 9.03 -24.78
C ARG A 77 -4.93 8.36 -24.16
N ARG A 78 -5.14 7.42 -23.23
CA ARG A 78 -4.12 6.51 -22.66
C ARG A 78 -4.71 5.11 -22.59
N ARG A 79 -3.91 4.09 -22.91
CA ARG A 79 -4.24 2.70 -22.68
C ARG A 79 -4.44 2.47 -21.18
N SER A 80 -5.52 1.82 -20.78
CA SER A 80 -5.82 1.53 -19.39
C SER A 80 -6.46 0.15 -19.24
N LEU A 81 -6.10 -0.56 -18.16
CA LEU A 81 -6.85 -1.73 -17.70
C LEU A 81 -8.00 -1.21 -16.85
N VAL A 82 -9.21 -1.64 -17.19
CA VAL A 82 -10.47 -1.24 -16.55
C VAL A 82 -11.15 -2.48 -16.03
N CYS A 83 -11.27 -2.58 -14.71
CA CYS A 83 -11.92 -3.70 -14.03
C CYS A 83 -13.20 -3.19 -13.35
N ARG A 84 -14.33 -3.85 -13.61
CA ARG A 84 -15.59 -3.57 -12.91
C ARG A 84 -15.72 -4.53 -11.75
N VAL A 85 -15.78 -3.98 -10.53
CA VAL A 85 -15.91 -4.73 -9.28
C VAL A 85 -17.29 -4.49 -8.70
N GLN A 86 -17.96 -5.57 -8.33
CA GLN A 86 -19.31 -5.56 -7.79
C GLN A 86 -19.37 -6.28 -6.46
N ASP A 87 -20.10 -5.71 -5.51
CA ASP A 87 -20.60 -6.39 -4.33
C ASP A 87 -22.14 -6.52 -4.37
N HIS A 88 -22.77 -6.89 -3.26
CA HIS A 88 -24.23 -6.99 -3.15
C HIS A 88 -24.94 -5.61 -3.23
N SER A 89 -24.22 -4.51 -3.05
CA SER A 89 -24.77 -3.15 -2.88
C SER A 89 -24.53 -2.25 -4.09
N GLY A 90 -23.52 -2.51 -4.91
CA GLY A 90 -23.20 -1.63 -6.02
C GLY A 90 -22.04 -2.10 -6.89
N LEU A 91 -21.65 -1.23 -7.81
CA LEU A 91 -20.59 -1.45 -8.78
C LEU A 91 -19.64 -0.27 -8.81
N ILE A 92 -18.34 -0.55 -8.84
CA ILE A 92 -17.27 0.45 -8.97
C ILE A 92 -16.27 0.04 -10.04
N THR A 93 -15.64 1.00 -10.69
CA THR A 93 -14.64 0.75 -11.72
C THR A 93 -13.24 1.02 -11.16
N LEU A 94 -12.35 0.03 -11.27
CA LEU A 94 -10.91 0.19 -11.01
C LEU A 94 -10.22 0.51 -12.33
N ARG A 95 -9.34 1.52 -12.34
CA ARG A 95 -8.63 1.94 -13.54
C ARG A 95 -7.13 2.02 -13.31
N PHE A 96 -6.36 1.29 -14.13
CA PHE A 96 -4.90 1.25 -14.08
C PHE A 96 -4.33 1.74 -15.41
N PHE A 97 -3.64 2.87 -15.42
CA PHE A 97 -2.96 3.43 -16.60
C PHE A 97 -1.59 2.79 -16.84
N HIS A 98 -0.99 2.28 -15.76
CA HIS A 98 0.25 1.51 -15.79
C HIS A 98 -0.05 0.13 -15.22
N PHE A 99 0.02 -0.89 -16.04
CA PHE A 99 -0.24 -2.27 -15.66
C PHE A 99 0.62 -3.23 -16.49
N ASN A 100 0.92 -4.38 -15.92
CA ASN A 100 1.63 -5.47 -16.57
C ASN A 100 0.69 -6.64 -16.86
N GLN A 101 1.19 -7.64 -17.60
CA GLN A 101 0.41 -8.82 -17.96
C GLN A 101 -0.02 -9.64 -16.74
N ALA A 102 0.85 -9.75 -15.72
CA ALA A 102 0.52 -10.46 -14.48
C ALA A 102 -0.66 -9.81 -13.76
N GLN A 103 -0.72 -8.48 -13.68
CA GLN A 103 -1.83 -7.75 -13.11
C GLN A 103 -3.13 -7.95 -13.91
N GLN A 104 -3.05 -7.90 -15.24
CA GLN A 104 -4.19 -8.20 -16.11
C GLN A 104 -4.71 -9.63 -15.90
N GLN A 105 -3.82 -10.60 -15.78
CA GLN A 105 -4.19 -12.00 -15.56
C GLN A 105 -4.77 -12.25 -14.16
N SER A 106 -4.34 -11.50 -13.16
CA SER A 106 -4.81 -11.64 -11.79
C SER A 106 -6.20 -11.02 -11.55
N LEU A 107 -6.59 -10.04 -12.35
CA LEU A 107 -7.86 -9.32 -12.22
C LEU A 107 -8.89 -9.79 -13.25
N GLN A 108 -9.06 -11.10 -13.39
CA GLN A 108 -10.04 -11.69 -14.32
C GLN A 108 -11.44 -11.78 -13.69
N PRO A 109 -12.51 -11.82 -14.53
CA PRO A 109 -13.86 -12.05 -14.05
C PRO A 109 -13.95 -13.29 -13.14
N GLY A 110 -14.71 -13.20 -12.05
CA GLY A 110 -14.82 -14.22 -11.01
C GLY A 110 -13.79 -14.11 -9.88
N THR A 111 -12.77 -13.26 -10.02
CA THR A 111 -11.79 -13.03 -8.95
C THR A 111 -12.36 -12.10 -7.89
N THR A 112 -12.30 -12.50 -6.62
CA THR A 112 -12.66 -11.62 -5.51
C THR A 112 -11.45 -10.79 -5.08
N VAL A 113 -11.66 -9.47 -4.93
CA VAL A 113 -10.59 -8.53 -4.58
C VAL A 113 -11.01 -7.65 -3.42
N ARG A 114 -10.04 -7.32 -2.57
CA ARG A 114 -10.12 -6.21 -1.60
C ARG A 114 -9.30 -5.07 -2.15
N CYS A 115 -9.92 -3.91 -2.28
CA CYS A 115 -9.29 -2.72 -2.85
C CYS A 115 -9.29 -1.60 -1.83
N PHE A 116 -8.21 -0.82 -1.80
CA PHE A 116 -8.12 0.42 -1.06
C PHE A 116 -7.73 1.56 -1.98
N GLY A 117 -8.43 2.66 -1.89
CA GLY A 117 -8.12 3.86 -2.68
C GLY A 117 -9.15 4.96 -2.51
N GLU A 118 -8.84 6.10 -3.11
CA GLU A 118 -9.76 7.24 -3.19
C GLU A 118 -10.82 6.99 -4.25
N VAL A 119 -12.08 7.16 -3.87
CA VAL A 119 -13.22 7.08 -4.78
C VAL A 119 -13.38 8.41 -5.51
N ARG A 120 -13.56 8.35 -6.82
CA ARG A 120 -13.77 9.53 -7.68
C ARG A 120 -15.00 9.35 -8.57
N ARG A 121 -15.58 10.45 -9.02
CA ARG A 121 -16.59 10.40 -10.07
C ARG A 121 -15.91 10.30 -11.43
N GLY A 122 -16.17 9.19 -12.14
CA GLY A 122 -15.79 9.00 -13.52
C GLY A 122 -16.97 9.24 -14.48
N LYS A 123 -16.73 9.01 -15.77
CA LYS A 123 -17.77 9.15 -16.81
C LYS A 123 -18.91 8.14 -16.66
N SER A 124 -18.62 6.96 -16.16
CA SER A 124 -19.55 5.83 -16.08
C SER A 124 -19.95 5.46 -14.63
N GLY A 125 -19.76 6.38 -13.68
CA GLY A 125 -20.06 6.13 -12.27
C GLY A 125 -18.84 6.35 -11.36
N LEU A 126 -18.78 5.61 -10.27
CA LEU A 126 -17.67 5.70 -9.32
C LEU A 126 -16.45 4.93 -9.85
N GLU A 127 -15.28 5.53 -9.71
CA GLU A 127 -14.01 4.96 -10.14
C GLU A 127 -12.95 5.09 -9.05
N MET A 128 -12.02 4.13 -8.98
CA MET A 128 -10.75 4.24 -8.26
C MET A 128 -9.60 4.18 -9.25
N TYR A 129 -8.64 5.11 -9.15
CA TYR A 129 -7.45 5.13 -9.99
C TYR A 129 -6.25 4.53 -9.24
N HIS A 130 -5.63 3.51 -9.84
CA HIS A 130 -4.50 2.80 -9.25
C HIS A 130 -4.70 2.40 -7.78
N PRO A 131 -5.85 1.80 -7.39
CA PRO A 131 -6.03 1.38 -6.01
C PRO A 131 -4.97 0.34 -5.62
N GLU A 132 -4.61 0.30 -4.35
CA GLU A 132 -3.97 -0.87 -3.77
C GLU A 132 -4.99 -2.02 -3.78
N TYR A 133 -4.60 -3.22 -4.18
CA TYR A 133 -5.52 -4.36 -4.16
C TYR A 133 -4.84 -5.64 -3.69
N GLN A 134 -5.64 -6.53 -3.14
CA GLN A 134 -5.28 -7.88 -2.74
C GLN A 134 -6.30 -8.86 -3.33
N LEU A 135 -5.81 -9.99 -3.85
CA LEU A 135 -6.66 -11.09 -4.28
C LEU A 135 -7.13 -11.83 -3.03
N LEU A 136 -8.43 -12.03 -2.92
CA LEU A 136 -8.99 -12.78 -1.81
C LEU A 136 -9.13 -14.24 -2.22
N ASN A 137 -8.45 -15.12 -1.49
CA ASN A 137 -8.69 -16.55 -1.59
C ASN A 137 -9.86 -16.87 -0.67
N GLN A 138 -10.92 -17.49 -1.19
CA GLN A 138 -12.11 -17.87 -0.41
C GLN A 138 -11.77 -18.80 0.78
N ALA A 139 -10.69 -19.59 0.67
CA ALA A 139 -10.27 -20.49 1.73
C ALA A 139 -9.59 -19.80 2.93
N GLN A 140 -8.91 -18.69 2.71
CA GLN A 140 -8.24 -17.90 3.75
C GLN A 140 -8.16 -16.43 3.30
N PRO A 141 -9.23 -15.64 3.52
CA PRO A 141 -9.16 -14.21 3.23
C PRO A 141 -8.11 -13.56 4.14
N PRO A 142 -7.24 -12.71 3.61
CA PRO A 142 -6.28 -11.98 4.43
C PRO A 142 -7.02 -11.15 5.47
N ALA A 143 -6.52 -11.14 6.71
CA ALA A 143 -7.11 -10.36 7.79
C ALA A 143 -7.21 -8.88 7.39
N LEU A 144 -8.23 -8.20 7.87
CA LEU A 144 -8.29 -6.74 7.82
C LEU A 144 -7.18 -6.15 8.69
N ALA A 145 -6.78 -4.92 8.38
CA ALA A 145 -5.88 -4.21 9.26
C ALA A 145 -6.53 -4.07 10.65
N GLU A 146 -5.84 -4.53 11.70
CA GLU A 146 -6.32 -4.41 13.08
C GLU A 146 -6.12 -3.01 13.64
N THR A 147 -5.24 -2.25 13.02
CA THR A 147 -4.85 -0.90 13.43
C THR A 147 -4.88 0.06 12.25
N LEU A 148 -4.87 1.36 12.56
CA LEU A 148 -4.74 2.40 11.55
C LEU A 148 -3.48 2.21 10.71
N THR A 149 -3.60 2.40 9.40
CA THR A 149 -2.48 2.26 8.47
C THR A 149 -1.73 3.58 8.33
N PRO A 150 -0.43 3.65 8.66
CA PRO A 150 0.36 4.85 8.51
C PRO A 150 0.68 5.15 7.04
N ILE A 151 0.63 6.43 6.66
CA ILE A 151 1.04 6.96 5.36
C ILE A 151 2.29 7.79 5.56
N TYR A 152 3.38 7.36 4.96
CA TYR A 152 4.69 7.98 5.09
C TYR A 152 5.00 8.92 3.92
N PRO A 153 5.87 9.94 4.13
CA PRO A 153 6.53 10.63 3.02
C PRO A 153 7.33 9.61 2.20
N VAL A 154 7.18 9.64 0.87
CA VAL A 154 7.93 8.76 -0.04
C VAL A 154 8.43 9.55 -1.25
N THR A 155 9.46 9.04 -1.92
CA THR A 155 9.94 9.55 -3.20
C THR A 155 9.60 8.58 -4.32
N GLU A 156 9.84 9.00 -5.56
CA GLU A 156 9.59 8.17 -6.75
C GLU A 156 10.26 6.80 -6.64
N GLY A 157 9.47 5.76 -6.88
CA GLY A 157 9.90 4.36 -6.86
C GLY A 157 10.04 3.74 -5.46
N ILE A 158 9.50 4.39 -4.40
CA ILE A 158 9.24 3.77 -3.11
C ILE A 158 7.73 3.72 -2.90
N THR A 159 7.16 2.53 -2.72
CA THR A 159 5.73 2.36 -2.43
C THR A 159 5.44 2.49 -0.93
N GLN A 160 4.21 2.86 -0.58
CA GLN A 160 3.75 2.92 0.81
C GLN A 160 3.92 1.58 1.53
N GLN A 161 3.62 0.46 0.85
CA GLN A 161 3.82 -0.86 1.43
C GLN A 161 5.30 -1.09 1.77
N ARG A 162 6.20 -0.71 0.84
CA ARG A 162 7.63 -0.90 1.04
C ARG A 162 8.19 -0.13 2.23
N ILE A 163 7.80 1.16 2.38
CA ILE A 163 8.28 1.96 3.53
C ILE A 163 7.71 1.42 4.85
N ARG A 164 6.44 0.99 4.89
CA ARG A 164 5.86 0.32 6.07
C ARG A 164 6.62 -0.94 6.47
N ASP A 165 6.97 -1.78 5.50
CA ASP A 165 7.75 -3.00 5.76
C ASP A 165 9.14 -2.68 6.35
N LEU A 166 9.80 -1.63 5.84
CA LEU A 166 11.10 -1.19 6.35
C LEU A 166 11.01 -0.61 7.77
N CYS A 167 10.01 0.23 8.03
CA CYS A 167 9.75 0.74 9.39
C CYS A 167 9.43 -0.41 10.36
N GLY A 168 8.65 -1.41 9.93
CA GLY A 168 8.40 -2.62 10.73
C GLY A 168 9.66 -3.44 11.02
N GLN A 169 10.59 -3.53 10.07
CA GLN A 169 11.90 -4.15 10.31
C GLN A 169 12.76 -3.33 11.29
N ALA A 170 12.72 -2.00 11.18
CA ALA A 170 13.43 -1.10 12.09
C ALA A 170 12.92 -1.24 13.55
N LEU A 171 11.59 -1.32 13.74
CA LEU A 171 10.99 -1.58 15.05
C LEU A 171 11.43 -2.91 15.65
N LYS A 172 11.52 -3.97 14.85
CA LYS A 172 12.05 -5.27 15.32
C LYS A 172 13.53 -5.22 15.70
N GLN A 173 14.31 -4.33 15.10
CA GLN A 173 15.70 -4.10 15.52
C GLN A 173 15.77 -3.35 16.84
N LEU A 174 14.82 -2.45 17.12
CA LEU A 174 14.73 -1.74 18.40
C LEU A 174 14.51 -2.72 19.58
N GLU A 175 13.73 -3.79 19.39
CA GLU A 175 13.54 -4.82 20.41
C GLU A 175 14.85 -5.56 20.77
N ARG A 176 15.79 -5.61 19.84
CA ARG A 176 17.09 -6.32 19.98
C ARG A 176 18.24 -5.42 20.44
N HIS A 177 18.10 -4.12 20.23
CA HIS A 177 19.13 -3.13 20.50
C HIS A 177 18.54 -1.99 21.33
N SER A 178 19.07 -1.73 22.51
CA SER A 178 18.62 -0.59 23.30
C SER A 178 19.05 0.73 22.65
N ILE A 179 18.16 1.71 22.63
CA ILE A 179 18.53 3.09 22.37
C ILE A 179 19.21 3.60 23.65
N LYS A 180 20.44 4.07 23.52
CA LYS A 180 21.11 4.71 24.63
C LYS A 180 20.47 6.09 24.81
N ASP A 181 19.84 6.29 25.96
CA ASP A 181 19.38 7.61 26.36
C ASP A 181 20.61 8.47 26.69
N TRP A 182 20.71 9.63 26.03
CA TRP A 182 21.79 10.59 26.26
C TRP A 182 21.33 11.77 27.15
N LEU A 183 20.06 11.76 27.55
CA LEU A 183 19.53 12.77 28.45
C LEU A 183 19.97 12.43 29.89
N PRO A 184 20.49 13.43 30.66
CA PRO A 184 20.89 13.24 32.04
C PRO A 184 19.73 12.95 32.98
#